data_94acc4f5701330765cb02b6fd9405cdc
#
_entry.id   94acc4f5701330765cb02b6fd9405cdc
#
_cell.length_a   1.000
_cell.length_b   1.000
_cell.length_c   1.000
_cell.angle_alpha   90.00
_cell.angle_beta   90.00
_cell.angle_gamma   90.00
#
_symmetry.space_group_name_H-M   'P 1'
#
loop_
_entity.id
_entity.type
_entity.pdbx_description
1 polymer ?
#
loop_
_entity_poly.entity_id
_entity_poly.type
_entity_poly.pdbx_seq_one_letter_code
_entity_poly.pdbx_strand_id
1 'polypeptide(L)'
;MSMNREEALVEYNENVVKSLVEEARNKFEQLCNDNEVELENRLVGAFRDLIQKCNDEGDRGEDITIFQYEMLRSNILNESYIIYLHGYNKNWYLDDKPLCIEVDLKFIFEPYIELKEKLLREKKIYLGKVNSYDFQNIIFNSVIEAFKELSEALRTWFWDVDEEDYVMNNLKSEFYLIKISEYESGSETVFAMDNRIKNNRDNEEYMKYAKGEAPLVYSVLKNSEFTNMDLSDNPMVLINFKGSKLQNVNFTNCAIARGNYKDTELIECNFNKCNLVASVFENAVISETSFEETFATNMDFTKCKFKGVSFKNADLRQSLFIDTEFEDVNFEGANVENCIFDLDVIPYIHLSAAQLQTIRIRESKEVSR
;
A
#
# COMPACT_ATOMS: atom_id res chain seq x y z
N MET A 1 18.12 42.38 20.19
CA MET A 1 17.73 42.59 18.77
C MET A 1 16.35 42.02 18.57
N SER A 2 15.46 42.70 17.87
CA SER A 2 14.15 42.08 17.57
C SER A 2 14.37 41.00 16.52
N MET A 3 13.96 39.77 16.81
CA MET A 3 13.91 38.60 15.88
C MET A 3 13.38 39.06 14.51
N ASN A 4 14.01 38.71 13.42
CA ASN A 4 13.48 38.97 12.07
C ASN A 4 12.37 37.95 11.71
N ARG A 5 11.74 38.08 10.52
CA ARG A 5 10.64 37.19 10.11
C ARG A 5 11.10 35.74 9.90
N GLU A 6 12.25 35.53 9.30
CA GLU A 6 12.78 34.18 9.04
C GLU A 6 13.14 33.47 10.35
N GLU A 7 13.82 34.18 11.27
CA GLU A 7 14.11 33.65 12.61
C GLU A 7 12.83 33.29 13.36
N ALA A 8 11.78 34.13 13.28
CA ALA A 8 10.49 33.86 13.93
C ALA A 8 9.81 32.65 13.36
N LEU A 9 9.87 32.41 12.02
CA LEU A 9 9.27 31.27 11.36
C LEU A 9 10.02 29.97 11.72
N VAL A 10 11.34 30.00 11.74
CA VAL A 10 12.17 28.87 12.16
C VAL A 10 11.86 28.50 13.61
N GLU A 11 11.86 29.49 14.52
CA GLU A 11 11.58 29.26 15.94
C GLU A 11 10.16 28.73 16.16
N TYR A 12 9.17 29.27 15.44
CA TYR A 12 7.80 28.78 15.49
C TYR A 12 7.68 27.32 15.04
N ASN A 13 8.33 26.96 13.92
CA ASN A 13 8.32 25.60 13.40
C ASN A 13 8.97 24.61 14.38
N GLU A 14 10.16 24.92 14.91
CA GLU A 14 10.91 24.03 15.79
C GLU A 14 10.26 23.88 17.17
N ASN A 15 9.79 24.97 17.77
CA ASN A 15 9.32 24.98 19.16
C ASN A 15 7.81 24.74 19.31
N VAL A 16 7.02 24.94 18.25
CA VAL A 16 5.55 24.85 18.33
C VAL A 16 4.98 23.86 17.33
N VAL A 17 5.26 24.08 16.02
CA VAL A 17 4.58 23.33 14.95
C VAL A 17 4.90 21.86 15.02
N LYS A 18 6.19 21.50 15.10
CA LYS A 18 6.65 20.11 15.05
C LYS A 18 5.96 19.22 16.08
N SER A 19 5.93 19.63 17.34
CA SER A 19 5.32 18.85 18.42
C SER A 19 3.79 18.76 18.30
N LEU A 20 3.13 19.85 17.88
CA LEU A 20 1.67 19.87 17.74
C LEU A 20 1.20 19.07 16.52
N VAL A 21 1.95 19.10 15.41
CA VAL A 21 1.66 18.29 14.23
C VAL A 21 1.84 16.80 14.54
N GLU A 22 2.91 16.43 15.27
CA GLU A 22 3.13 15.05 15.70
C GLU A 22 2.01 14.56 16.64
N GLU A 23 1.57 15.41 17.59
CA GLU A 23 0.42 15.09 18.46
C GLU A 23 -0.86 14.85 17.63
N ALA A 24 -1.13 15.71 16.65
CA ALA A 24 -2.31 15.58 15.79
C ALA A 24 -2.25 14.32 14.92
N ARG A 25 -1.07 14.00 14.37
CA ARG A 25 -0.83 12.80 13.59
C ARG A 25 -1.07 11.52 14.40
N ASN A 26 -0.48 11.42 15.59
CA ASN A 26 -0.67 10.25 16.45
C ASN A 26 -2.15 10.03 16.82
N LYS A 27 -2.89 11.11 17.07
CA LYS A 27 -4.33 11.03 17.31
C LYS A 27 -5.11 10.61 16.07
N PHE A 28 -4.72 11.09 14.90
CA PHE A 28 -5.32 10.70 13.63
C PHE A 28 -5.11 9.21 13.35
N GLU A 29 -3.89 8.71 13.50
CA GLU A 29 -3.56 7.29 13.37
C GLU A 29 -4.38 6.43 14.32
N GLN A 30 -4.53 6.88 15.59
CA GLN A 30 -5.37 6.19 16.57
C GLN A 30 -6.84 6.17 16.14
N LEU A 31 -7.40 7.31 15.68
CA LEU A 31 -8.78 7.37 15.19
C LEU A 31 -9.01 6.49 13.96
N CYS A 32 -8.05 6.41 13.05
CA CYS A 32 -8.12 5.51 11.90
C CYS A 32 -8.18 4.05 12.36
N ASN A 33 -7.32 3.63 13.30
CA ASN A 33 -7.31 2.28 13.83
C ASN A 33 -8.59 1.95 14.62
N ASP A 34 -9.06 2.87 15.47
CA ASP A 34 -10.28 2.68 16.28
C ASP A 34 -11.55 2.61 15.43
N ASN A 35 -11.53 3.19 14.22
CA ASN A 35 -12.66 3.27 13.30
C ASN A 35 -12.39 2.57 11.94
N GLU A 36 -11.49 1.61 11.90
CA GLU A 36 -11.06 0.94 10.66
C GLU A 36 -12.24 0.42 9.83
N VAL A 37 -13.17 -0.30 10.47
CA VAL A 37 -14.36 -0.87 9.79
C VAL A 37 -15.27 0.22 9.21
N GLU A 38 -15.45 1.34 9.92
CA GLU A 38 -16.26 2.46 9.43
C GLU A 38 -15.58 3.16 8.24
N LEU A 39 -14.26 3.33 8.31
CA LEU A 39 -13.46 3.90 7.22
C LEU A 39 -13.52 3.04 5.97
N GLU A 40 -13.31 1.73 6.12
CA GLU A 40 -13.43 0.77 5.03
C GLU A 40 -14.81 0.84 4.39
N ASN A 41 -15.88 0.75 5.22
CA ASN A 41 -17.24 0.83 4.72
C ASN A 41 -17.54 2.13 3.95
N ARG A 42 -17.03 3.27 4.40
CA ARG A 42 -17.23 4.56 3.70
C ARG A 42 -16.44 4.63 2.41
N LEU A 43 -15.18 4.25 2.42
CA LEU A 43 -14.30 4.40 1.25
C LEU A 43 -14.59 3.31 0.20
N VAL A 44 -14.61 2.04 0.59
CA VAL A 44 -14.95 0.94 -0.35
C VAL A 44 -16.43 1.01 -0.75
N GLY A 45 -17.32 1.41 0.17
CA GLY A 45 -18.72 1.66 -0.16
C GLY A 45 -18.90 2.72 -1.22
N ALA A 46 -18.21 3.85 -1.11
CA ALA A 46 -18.23 4.91 -2.14
C ALA A 46 -17.77 4.41 -3.52
N PHE A 47 -16.77 3.51 -3.55
CA PHE A 47 -16.34 2.88 -4.80
C PHE A 47 -17.46 2.04 -5.43
N ARG A 48 -18.17 1.25 -4.63
CA ARG A 48 -19.34 0.47 -5.11
C ARG A 48 -20.48 1.40 -5.58
N ASP A 49 -20.74 2.47 -4.85
CA ASP A 49 -21.75 3.48 -5.25
C ASP A 49 -21.37 4.17 -6.55
N LEU A 50 -20.08 4.44 -6.77
CA LEU A 50 -19.60 5.03 -8.02
C LEU A 50 -19.73 4.05 -9.20
N ILE A 51 -19.47 2.74 -8.99
CA ILE A 51 -19.73 1.69 -9.99
C ILE A 51 -21.22 1.67 -10.36
N GLN A 52 -22.11 1.74 -9.36
CA GLN A 52 -23.54 1.80 -9.64
C GLN A 52 -23.89 3.03 -10.49
N LYS A 53 -23.33 4.18 -10.15
CA LYS A 53 -23.52 5.42 -10.94
C LYS A 53 -22.97 5.29 -12.36
N CYS A 54 -21.84 4.59 -12.56
CA CYS A 54 -21.34 4.26 -13.90
C CYS A 54 -22.38 3.46 -14.70
N ASN A 55 -22.99 2.44 -14.10
CA ASN A 55 -24.00 1.63 -14.77
C ASN A 55 -25.26 2.44 -15.14
N ASP A 56 -25.65 3.40 -14.31
CA ASP A 56 -26.80 4.28 -14.58
C ASP A 56 -26.53 5.28 -15.73
N GLU A 57 -25.27 5.61 -16.00
CA GLU A 57 -24.86 6.52 -17.08
C GLU A 57 -24.63 5.82 -18.44
N GLY A 58 -24.79 4.48 -18.50
CA GLY A 58 -24.65 3.71 -19.75
C GLY A 58 -23.24 3.80 -20.37
N ASP A 59 -23.17 4.04 -21.68
CA ASP A 59 -21.91 4.05 -22.44
C ASP A 59 -20.83 4.96 -21.83
N ARG A 60 -21.24 6.08 -21.23
CA ARG A 60 -20.29 6.98 -20.56
C ARG A 60 -19.67 6.34 -19.32
N GLY A 61 -20.45 5.59 -18.57
CA GLY A 61 -19.95 4.88 -17.39
C GLY A 61 -19.00 3.76 -17.76
N GLU A 62 -19.15 3.13 -18.94
CA GLU A 62 -18.25 2.11 -19.44
C GLU A 62 -16.86 2.65 -19.79
N ASP A 63 -16.75 3.95 -20.09
CA ASP A 63 -15.47 4.62 -20.38
C ASP A 63 -14.67 4.98 -19.12
N ILE A 64 -15.25 4.84 -17.92
CA ILE A 64 -14.55 5.16 -16.66
C ILE A 64 -13.45 4.12 -16.39
N THR A 65 -12.23 4.64 -16.27
CA THR A 65 -11.03 3.81 -16.07
C THR A 65 -10.15 4.27 -14.91
N ILE A 66 -10.44 5.44 -14.32
CA ILE A 66 -9.68 5.97 -13.20
C ILE A 66 -10.66 6.36 -12.09
N PHE A 67 -10.53 5.72 -10.94
CA PHE A 67 -11.26 6.02 -9.71
C PHE A 67 -10.30 6.72 -8.76
N GLN A 68 -10.55 7.99 -8.43
CA GLN A 68 -9.58 8.77 -7.68
C GLN A 68 -10.20 9.44 -6.47
N TYR A 69 -9.67 9.10 -5.29
CA TYR A 69 -9.99 9.79 -4.03
C TYR A 69 -9.21 11.09 -3.94
N GLU A 70 -9.90 12.20 -3.79
CA GLU A 70 -9.31 13.52 -3.84
C GLU A 70 -9.77 14.41 -2.70
N MET A 71 -8.82 15.10 -2.09
CA MET A 71 -9.08 16.13 -1.10
C MET A 71 -8.84 17.52 -1.69
N LEU A 72 -9.81 18.41 -1.50
CA LEU A 72 -9.70 19.82 -1.90
C LEU A 72 -9.15 20.66 -0.74
N ARG A 73 -8.26 21.59 -1.02
CA ARG A 73 -7.77 22.56 -0.01
C ARG A 73 -8.90 23.43 0.56
N SER A 74 -9.93 23.72 -0.22
CA SER A 74 -11.14 24.41 0.25
C SER A 74 -11.84 23.66 1.38
N ASN A 75 -11.86 22.31 1.32
CA ASN A 75 -12.50 21.47 2.33
C ASN A 75 -11.70 21.46 3.64
N ILE A 76 -10.37 21.57 3.55
CA ILE A 76 -9.51 21.75 4.73
C ILE A 76 -9.77 23.13 5.38
N LEU A 77 -9.85 24.20 4.58
CA LEU A 77 -10.11 25.55 5.09
C LEU A 77 -11.47 25.66 5.79
N ASN A 78 -12.49 25.04 5.21
CA ASN A 78 -13.86 25.06 5.71
C ASN A 78 -14.13 24.01 6.79
N GLU A 79 -13.12 23.18 7.13
CA GLU A 79 -13.22 22.11 8.13
C GLU A 79 -14.35 21.10 7.81
N SER A 80 -14.66 20.93 6.53
CA SER A 80 -15.64 19.93 6.09
C SER A 80 -15.01 18.53 6.00
N TYR A 81 -13.75 18.43 5.57
CA TYR A 81 -13.02 17.17 5.36
C TYR A 81 -13.80 16.15 4.51
N ILE A 82 -14.59 16.65 3.56
CA ILE A 82 -15.23 15.83 2.53
C ILE A 82 -14.17 15.50 1.49
N ILE A 83 -14.08 14.22 1.17
CA ILE A 83 -13.26 13.68 0.09
C ILE A 83 -14.19 13.41 -1.09
N TYR A 84 -13.70 13.64 -2.29
CA TYR A 84 -14.40 13.32 -3.52
C TYR A 84 -13.81 12.06 -4.13
N LEU A 85 -14.63 11.04 -4.40
CA LEU A 85 -14.25 9.94 -5.26
C LEU A 85 -14.74 10.26 -6.68
N HIS A 86 -13.80 10.64 -7.53
CA HIS A 86 -14.10 10.89 -8.94
C HIS A 86 -13.89 9.64 -9.79
N GLY A 87 -14.79 9.43 -10.75
CA GLY A 87 -14.64 8.50 -11.86
C GLY A 87 -14.30 9.25 -13.13
N TYR A 88 -13.09 9.07 -13.64
CA TYR A 88 -12.60 9.70 -14.85
C TYR A 88 -12.49 8.69 -15.98
N ASN A 89 -12.69 9.14 -17.22
CA ASN A 89 -12.32 8.38 -18.40
C ASN A 89 -10.79 8.40 -18.60
N LYS A 90 -10.30 7.77 -19.67
CA LYS A 90 -8.86 7.69 -20.00
C LYS A 90 -8.15 9.05 -20.15
N ASN A 91 -8.89 10.15 -20.31
CA ASN A 91 -8.33 11.49 -20.42
C ASN A 91 -8.04 12.12 -19.05
N TRP A 92 -8.43 11.45 -17.94
CA TRP A 92 -8.19 11.85 -16.56
C TRP A 92 -8.73 13.27 -16.28
N TYR A 93 -7.91 14.20 -15.79
CA TYR A 93 -8.31 15.58 -15.51
C TYR A 93 -8.80 16.38 -16.73
N LEU A 94 -8.66 15.85 -17.94
CA LEU A 94 -9.23 16.40 -19.15
C LEU A 94 -10.64 15.84 -19.45
N ASP A 95 -11.18 14.99 -18.58
CA ASP A 95 -12.60 14.60 -18.62
C ASP A 95 -13.47 15.81 -18.25
N ASP A 96 -14.33 16.23 -19.15
CA ASP A 96 -15.18 17.41 -18.97
C ASP A 96 -16.41 17.16 -18.07
N LYS A 97 -16.67 15.89 -17.74
CA LYS A 97 -17.83 15.46 -16.95
C LYS A 97 -17.54 14.26 -16.06
N PRO A 98 -16.58 14.30 -15.15
CA PRO A 98 -16.30 13.18 -14.27
C PRO A 98 -17.53 12.84 -13.41
N LEU A 99 -17.69 11.54 -13.13
CA LEU A 99 -18.66 11.12 -12.10
C LEU A 99 -18.06 11.38 -10.73
N CYS A 100 -18.89 11.59 -9.71
CA CYS A 100 -18.40 11.93 -8.38
C CYS A 100 -19.31 11.40 -7.28
N ILE A 101 -18.68 10.90 -6.21
CA ILE A 101 -19.29 10.56 -4.92
C ILE A 101 -18.58 11.36 -3.83
N GLU A 102 -19.34 11.90 -2.88
CA GLU A 102 -18.80 12.59 -1.71
C GLU A 102 -18.67 11.63 -0.53
N VAL A 103 -17.53 11.66 0.16
CA VAL A 103 -17.25 10.84 1.34
C VAL A 103 -16.90 11.76 2.50
N ASP A 104 -17.72 11.78 3.54
CA ASP A 104 -17.45 12.54 4.75
C ASP A 104 -16.48 11.77 5.67
N LEU A 105 -15.26 12.29 5.84
CA LEU A 105 -14.23 11.75 6.73
C LEU A 105 -13.90 12.71 7.88
N LYS A 106 -14.76 13.69 8.18
CA LYS A 106 -14.50 14.69 9.22
C LYS A 106 -14.12 14.07 10.57
N PHE A 107 -14.73 12.95 10.94
CA PHE A 107 -14.52 12.30 12.24
C PHE A 107 -13.08 11.85 12.49
N ILE A 108 -12.32 11.47 11.47
CA ILE A 108 -10.89 11.13 11.63
C ILE A 108 -9.99 12.37 11.56
N PHE A 109 -10.45 13.47 10.97
CA PHE A 109 -9.69 14.72 10.85
C PHE A 109 -9.93 15.71 11.99
N GLU A 110 -10.72 15.38 13.02
CA GLU A 110 -10.91 16.22 14.21
C GLU A 110 -9.59 16.68 14.87
N PRO A 111 -8.53 15.85 14.96
CA PRO A 111 -7.25 16.30 15.52
C PRO A 111 -6.62 17.48 14.75
N TYR A 112 -6.89 17.62 13.46
CA TYR A 112 -6.39 18.74 12.65
C TYR A 112 -7.21 20.02 12.83
N ILE A 113 -8.48 19.91 13.24
CA ILE A 113 -9.27 21.07 13.70
C ILE A 113 -8.68 21.60 15.00
N GLU A 114 -8.41 20.71 15.96
CA GLU A 114 -7.72 21.08 17.21
C GLU A 114 -6.32 21.68 16.98
N LEU A 115 -5.55 21.09 16.06
CA LEU A 115 -4.23 21.58 15.66
C LEU A 115 -4.31 23.02 15.18
N LYS A 116 -5.27 23.30 14.28
CA LYS A 116 -5.51 24.65 13.72
C LYS A 116 -5.77 25.67 14.83
N GLU A 117 -6.61 25.34 15.79
CA GLU A 117 -6.92 26.21 16.94
C GLU A 117 -5.67 26.47 17.83
N LYS A 118 -4.90 25.40 18.13
CA LYS A 118 -3.67 25.50 18.93
C LYS A 118 -2.63 26.37 18.23
N LEU A 119 -2.36 26.11 16.96
CA LEU A 119 -1.41 26.89 16.17
C LEU A 119 -1.82 28.38 16.06
N LEU A 120 -3.11 28.67 15.89
CA LEU A 120 -3.61 30.05 15.86
C LEU A 120 -3.43 30.77 17.19
N ARG A 121 -3.48 30.06 18.31
CA ARG A 121 -3.23 30.61 19.65
C ARG A 121 -1.76 30.95 19.83
N GLU A 122 -0.88 29.98 19.54
CA GLU A 122 0.57 30.09 19.74
C GLU A 122 1.23 31.12 18.79
N LYS A 123 0.77 31.25 17.55
CA LYS A 123 1.34 32.21 16.62
C LYS A 123 1.23 33.67 17.09
N LYS A 124 0.30 34.00 18.01
CA LYS A 124 0.14 35.36 18.53
C LYS A 124 1.39 35.91 19.22
N ILE A 125 2.21 35.02 19.80
CA ILE A 125 3.48 35.38 20.47
C ILE A 125 4.48 36.00 19.47
N TYR A 126 4.38 35.63 18.21
CA TYR A 126 5.27 36.07 17.13
C TYR A 126 4.87 37.43 16.51
N LEU A 127 3.89 38.13 17.08
CA LEU A 127 3.50 39.51 16.74
C LEU A 127 3.31 39.77 15.24
N GLY A 128 2.70 38.84 14.53
CA GLY A 128 2.41 38.93 13.09
C GLY A 128 3.56 38.57 12.15
N LYS A 129 4.73 38.19 12.65
CA LYS A 129 5.86 37.70 11.83
C LYS A 129 5.55 36.32 11.19
N VAL A 130 4.78 35.48 11.86
CA VAL A 130 4.13 34.29 11.28
C VAL A 130 2.78 34.75 10.71
N ASN A 131 2.67 34.81 9.40
CA ASN A 131 1.48 35.34 8.73
C ASN A 131 0.43 34.26 8.46
N SER A 132 -0.69 34.64 7.81
CA SER A 132 -1.78 33.71 7.52
C SER A 132 -1.41 32.69 6.45
N TYR A 133 -0.55 33.05 5.50
CA TYR A 133 -0.06 32.14 4.45
C TYR A 133 0.83 31.05 5.03
N ASP A 134 1.80 31.41 5.89
CA ASP A 134 2.66 30.45 6.58
C ASP A 134 1.82 29.44 7.36
N PHE A 135 0.83 29.93 8.10
CA PHE A 135 -0.07 29.12 8.88
C PHE A 135 -0.95 28.19 8.01
N GLN A 136 -1.54 28.70 6.92
CA GLN A 136 -2.33 27.87 6.04
C GLN A 136 -1.52 26.75 5.39
N ASN A 137 -0.27 27.03 4.99
CA ASN A 137 0.60 26.01 4.42
C ASN A 137 0.93 24.89 5.42
N ILE A 138 1.14 25.23 6.70
CA ILE A 138 1.37 24.23 7.74
C ILE A 138 0.15 23.30 7.84
N ILE A 139 -1.06 23.85 7.91
CA ILE A 139 -2.29 23.06 8.01
C ILE A 139 -2.49 22.21 6.74
N PHE A 140 -2.35 22.79 5.54
CA PHE A 140 -2.50 22.05 4.29
C PHE A 140 -1.55 20.87 4.21
N ASN A 141 -0.26 21.11 4.44
CA ASN A 141 0.74 20.06 4.34
C ASN A 141 0.45 18.94 5.35
N SER A 142 0.15 19.29 6.61
CA SER A 142 -0.13 18.29 7.65
C SER A 142 -1.36 17.45 7.34
N VAL A 143 -2.43 18.05 6.84
CA VAL A 143 -3.67 17.33 6.49
C VAL A 143 -3.48 16.48 5.22
N ILE A 144 -2.80 17.01 4.21
CA ILE A 144 -2.55 16.26 2.97
C ILE A 144 -1.60 15.07 3.20
N GLU A 145 -0.59 15.23 4.07
CA GLU A 145 0.26 14.10 4.48
C GLU A 145 -0.58 13.00 5.17
N ALA A 146 -1.42 13.37 6.14
CA ALA A 146 -2.32 12.42 6.80
C ALA A 146 -3.29 11.75 5.82
N PHE A 147 -3.84 12.50 4.87
CA PHE A 147 -4.71 11.95 3.85
C PHE A 147 -3.99 10.92 2.96
N LYS A 148 -2.74 11.19 2.61
CA LYS A 148 -1.92 10.24 1.84
C LYS A 148 -1.61 8.96 2.62
N GLU A 149 -1.51 9.03 3.96
CA GLU A 149 -1.30 7.85 4.81
C GLU A 149 -2.46 6.84 4.70
N LEU A 150 -3.68 7.28 4.35
CA LEU A 150 -4.79 6.38 4.04
C LEU A 150 -4.53 5.47 2.83
N SER A 151 -3.54 5.78 2.00
CA SER A 151 -3.19 4.94 0.85
C SER A 151 -2.81 3.51 1.24
N GLU A 152 -2.18 3.32 2.41
CA GLU A 152 -1.82 1.98 2.89
C GLU A 152 -3.07 1.18 3.28
N ALA A 153 -4.01 1.80 3.99
CA ALA A 153 -5.28 1.17 4.32
C ALA A 153 -6.09 0.83 3.06
N LEU A 154 -6.18 1.79 2.14
CA LEU A 154 -6.85 1.57 0.84
C LEU A 154 -6.23 0.40 0.08
N ARG A 155 -4.88 0.24 0.06
CA ARG A 155 -4.22 -0.91 -0.56
C ARG A 155 -4.64 -2.23 0.06
N THR A 156 -4.81 -2.25 1.38
CA THR A 156 -5.26 -3.45 2.09
C THR A 156 -6.71 -3.76 1.75
N TRP A 157 -7.60 -2.77 1.80
CA TRP A 157 -9.05 -2.97 1.56
C TRP A 157 -9.39 -3.24 0.10
N PHE A 158 -8.60 -2.71 -0.84
CA PHE A 158 -8.79 -2.95 -2.29
C PHE A 158 -7.98 -4.14 -2.82
N TRP A 159 -7.26 -4.87 -1.98
CA TRP A 159 -6.34 -5.92 -2.40
C TRP A 159 -6.96 -6.98 -3.32
N ASP A 160 -8.14 -7.45 -2.98
CA ASP A 160 -8.92 -8.45 -3.72
C ASP A 160 -10.25 -7.88 -4.27
N VAL A 161 -10.40 -6.57 -4.36
CA VAL A 161 -11.66 -5.90 -4.78
C VAL A 161 -12.12 -6.32 -6.17
N ASP A 162 -11.20 -6.64 -7.06
CA ASP A 162 -11.49 -7.13 -8.41
C ASP A 162 -12.06 -8.55 -8.43
N GLU A 163 -12.00 -9.28 -7.33
CA GLU A 163 -12.56 -10.62 -7.14
C GLU A 163 -13.90 -10.60 -6.38
N GLU A 164 -14.33 -9.44 -5.90
CA GLU A 164 -15.65 -9.31 -5.29
C GLU A 164 -16.76 -9.53 -6.34
N ASP A 165 -17.72 -10.38 -6.02
CA ASP A 165 -18.88 -10.67 -6.88
C ASP A 165 -19.56 -9.39 -7.39
N TYR A 166 -19.70 -8.38 -6.52
CA TYR A 166 -20.33 -7.12 -6.90
C TYR A 166 -19.52 -6.38 -7.97
N VAL A 167 -18.21 -6.27 -7.79
CA VAL A 167 -17.30 -5.56 -8.72
C VAL A 167 -17.23 -6.32 -10.06
N MET A 168 -17.03 -7.64 -10.03
CA MET A 168 -16.97 -8.47 -11.24
C MET A 168 -18.25 -8.40 -12.06
N ASN A 169 -19.41 -8.30 -11.42
CA ASN A 169 -20.70 -8.30 -12.12
C ASN A 169 -21.15 -6.90 -12.58
N ASN A 170 -20.62 -5.84 -11.99
CA ASN A 170 -21.12 -4.49 -12.21
C ASN A 170 -20.08 -3.53 -12.83
N LEU A 171 -18.78 -3.75 -12.65
CA LEU A 171 -17.76 -2.92 -13.29
C LEU A 171 -17.42 -3.50 -14.67
N LYS A 172 -17.78 -2.78 -15.72
CA LYS A 172 -17.63 -3.22 -17.11
C LYS A 172 -16.24 -2.91 -17.71
N SER A 173 -15.47 -2.05 -17.03
CA SER A 173 -14.14 -1.67 -17.50
C SER A 173 -13.16 -2.84 -17.37
N GLU A 174 -12.53 -3.23 -18.47
CA GLU A 174 -11.49 -4.27 -18.48
C GLU A 174 -10.15 -3.82 -17.89
N PHE A 175 -9.98 -2.51 -17.72
CA PHE A 175 -8.80 -1.90 -17.11
C PHE A 175 -9.23 -0.71 -16.26
N TYR A 176 -8.78 -0.67 -14.99
CA TYR A 176 -8.97 0.50 -14.15
C TYR A 176 -7.88 0.70 -13.11
N LEU A 177 -7.74 1.93 -12.66
CA LEU A 177 -6.85 2.36 -11.60
C LEU A 177 -7.66 2.95 -10.45
N ILE A 178 -7.30 2.62 -9.21
CA ILE A 178 -7.78 3.33 -8.03
C ILE A 178 -6.60 4.16 -7.49
N LYS A 179 -6.83 5.44 -7.26
CA LYS A 179 -5.79 6.42 -6.91
C LYS A 179 -6.22 7.28 -5.73
N ILE A 180 -5.23 7.90 -5.07
CA ILE A 180 -5.45 8.90 -4.01
C ILE A 180 -4.54 10.10 -4.23
N SER A 181 -5.03 11.30 -4.02
CA SER A 181 -4.27 12.54 -4.16
C SER A 181 -4.92 13.76 -3.50
N GLU A 182 -4.17 14.83 -3.38
CA GLU A 182 -4.74 16.17 -3.40
C GLU A 182 -5.25 16.46 -4.83
N TYR A 183 -6.36 17.20 -4.96
CA TYR A 183 -6.96 17.54 -6.27
C TYR A 183 -5.95 18.24 -7.19
N GLU A 184 -5.88 17.80 -8.45
CA GLU A 184 -4.95 18.29 -9.48
C GLU A 184 -3.45 18.22 -9.06
N SER A 185 -3.10 17.29 -8.18
CA SER A 185 -1.72 17.05 -7.74
C SER A 185 -1.22 15.68 -8.19
N GLY A 186 0.05 15.40 -7.93
CA GLY A 186 0.61 14.07 -8.14
C GLY A 186 -0.15 13.02 -7.34
N SER A 187 -0.67 11.99 -8.02
CA SER A 187 -1.49 10.94 -7.42
C SER A 187 -0.69 9.67 -7.17
N GLU A 188 -1.05 8.97 -6.11
CA GLU A 188 -0.53 7.65 -5.78
C GLU A 188 -1.54 6.58 -6.21
N THR A 189 -1.10 5.54 -6.91
CA THR A 189 -1.94 4.40 -7.24
C THR A 189 -2.00 3.45 -6.06
N VAL A 190 -3.20 3.11 -5.61
CA VAL A 190 -3.46 2.16 -4.53
C VAL A 190 -3.84 0.78 -5.05
N PHE A 191 -4.50 0.72 -6.20
CA PHE A 191 -4.88 -0.53 -6.86
C PHE A 191 -4.89 -0.36 -8.38
N ALA A 192 -4.54 -1.43 -9.10
CA ALA A 192 -4.62 -1.49 -10.55
C ALA A 192 -5.18 -2.84 -10.98
N MET A 193 -6.08 -2.83 -11.92
CA MET A 193 -6.68 -4.03 -12.50
C MET A 193 -6.62 -3.99 -14.02
N ASP A 194 -6.23 -5.10 -14.63
CA ASP A 194 -6.22 -5.29 -16.07
C ASP A 194 -6.80 -6.67 -16.41
N ASN A 195 -8.08 -6.70 -16.73
CA ASN A 195 -8.82 -7.92 -17.11
C ASN A 195 -8.87 -8.12 -18.62
N ARG A 196 -8.15 -7.31 -19.39
CA ARG A 196 -8.06 -7.55 -20.82
C ARG A 196 -7.58 -8.98 -21.06
N ILE A 197 -8.32 -9.74 -21.83
CA ILE A 197 -8.05 -11.17 -22.03
C ILE A 197 -6.66 -11.33 -22.62
N LYS A 198 -5.72 -11.78 -21.77
CA LYS A 198 -4.39 -12.20 -22.16
C LYS A 198 -4.30 -13.70 -21.93
N ASN A 199 -3.96 -14.48 -22.95
CA ASN A 199 -3.59 -15.87 -22.71
C ASN A 199 -2.16 -15.93 -22.14
N ASN A 200 -1.75 -17.10 -21.63
CA ASN A 200 -0.43 -17.27 -21.02
C ASN A 200 0.71 -16.86 -21.96
N ARG A 201 0.59 -17.13 -23.26
CA ARG A 201 1.59 -16.74 -24.26
C ARG A 201 1.72 -15.22 -24.38
N ASP A 202 0.60 -14.49 -24.33
CA ASP A 202 0.62 -13.04 -24.41
C ASP A 202 1.29 -12.44 -23.15
N ASN A 203 1.07 -13.03 -21.99
CA ASN A 203 1.72 -12.62 -20.74
C ASN A 203 3.23 -12.90 -20.78
N GLU A 204 3.66 -14.06 -21.26
CA GLU A 204 5.09 -14.37 -21.45
C GLU A 204 5.75 -13.42 -22.44
N GLU A 205 5.10 -13.12 -23.56
CA GLU A 205 5.60 -12.19 -24.56
C GLU A 205 5.68 -10.77 -23.98
N TYR A 206 4.63 -10.32 -23.29
CA TYR A 206 4.63 -9.04 -22.58
C TYR A 206 5.80 -8.93 -21.61
N MET A 207 6.03 -9.94 -20.77
CA MET A 207 7.13 -9.97 -19.81
C MET A 207 8.52 -9.89 -20.48
N LYS A 208 8.71 -10.56 -21.62
CA LYS A 208 9.97 -10.52 -22.35
C LYS A 208 10.31 -9.14 -22.93
N TYR A 209 9.30 -8.42 -23.42
CA TYR A 209 9.50 -7.10 -24.03
C TYR A 209 9.42 -5.95 -23.02
N ALA A 210 8.85 -6.16 -21.84
CA ALA A 210 8.76 -5.15 -20.82
C ALA A 210 10.12 -4.79 -20.20
N LYS A 211 11.13 -5.64 -20.34
CA LYS A 211 12.46 -5.43 -19.77
C LYS A 211 13.16 -4.26 -20.47
N GLY A 212 13.45 -3.21 -19.70
CA GLY A 212 14.22 -2.04 -20.15
C GLY A 212 13.43 -0.94 -20.87
N GLU A 213 12.29 -1.23 -21.49
CA GLU A 213 11.50 -0.25 -22.23
C GLU A 213 10.14 0.08 -21.58
N ALA A 214 9.51 -0.89 -20.91
CA ALA A 214 8.27 -0.70 -20.18
C ALA A 214 8.38 -1.27 -18.78
N PRO A 215 8.27 -0.44 -17.72
CA PRO A 215 8.28 -0.95 -16.35
C PRO A 215 7.08 -1.85 -16.11
N LEU A 216 7.30 -3.02 -15.48
CA LEU A 216 6.27 -3.96 -15.06
C LEU A 216 5.48 -3.46 -13.82
N VAL A 217 5.58 -2.18 -13.55
CA VAL A 217 4.86 -1.52 -12.45
C VAL A 217 3.37 -1.59 -12.69
N TYR A 218 2.61 -2.01 -11.67
CA TYR A 218 1.16 -2.25 -11.70
C TYR A 218 0.68 -3.33 -12.67
N SER A 219 1.58 -4.18 -13.18
CA SER A 219 1.17 -5.26 -14.10
C SER A 219 0.39 -6.34 -13.39
N VAL A 220 -0.72 -6.76 -13.99
CA VAL A 220 -1.55 -7.87 -13.51
C VAL A 220 -1.30 -9.10 -14.36
N LEU A 221 -0.71 -10.13 -13.76
CA LEU A 221 -0.24 -11.36 -14.41
C LEU A 221 -0.74 -12.59 -13.64
N LYS A 222 -2.00 -12.52 -13.19
CA LYS A 222 -2.66 -13.57 -12.40
C LYS A 222 -2.81 -14.87 -13.20
N ASN A 223 -2.80 -16.00 -12.47
CA ASN A 223 -3.11 -17.34 -13.02
C ASN A 223 -2.33 -17.70 -14.28
N SER A 224 -1.06 -17.28 -14.35
CA SER A 224 -0.17 -17.47 -15.50
C SER A 224 0.99 -18.40 -15.15
N GLU A 225 1.63 -18.96 -16.17
CA GLU A 225 2.85 -19.78 -16.01
C GLU A 225 4.03 -19.08 -16.64
N PHE A 226 5.14 -18.95 -15.91
CA PHE A 226 6.37 -18.33 -16.37
C PHE A 226 7.54 -19.27 -16.11
N THR A 227 8.35 -19.55 -17.11
CA THR A 227 9.46 -20.50 -16.99
C THR A 227 10.73 -19.98 -17.66
N ASN A 228 11.86 -20.14 -16.99
CA ASN A 228 13.19 -19.79 -17.48
C ASN A 228 13.31 -18.32 -17.92
N MET A 229 12.79 -17.37 -17.13
CA MET A 229 12.83 -15.95 -17.44
C MET A 229 13.88 -15.22 -16.63
N ASP A 230 14.60 -14.31 -17.26
CA ASP A 230 15.45 -13.34 -16.58
C ASP A 230 14.77 -11.97 -16.54
N LEU A 231 14.29 -11.61 -15.37
CA LEU A 231 13.61 -10.34 -15.08
C LEU A 231 14.46 -9.43 -14.16
N SER A 232 15.74 -9.77 -13.97
CA SER A 232 16.62 -9.00 -13.07
C SER A 232 16.65 -7.50 -13.39
N ASP A 233 16.92 -6.68 -12.39
CA ASP A 233 17.07 -5.23 -12.46
C ASP A 233 15.80 -4.45 -12.93
N ASN A 234 14.61 -5.06 -12.87
CA ASN A 234 13.37 -4.39 -13.29
C ASN A 234 12.61 -3.75 -12.11
N PRO A 235 12.01 -2.57 -12.31
CA PRO A 235 10.98 -2.06 -11.40
C PRO A 235 9.67 -2.79 -11.65
N MET A 236 9.12 -3.42 -10.59
CA MET A 236 7.87 -4.20 -10.62
C MET A 236 6.99 -3.90 -9.40
N VAL A 237 6.99 -2.67 -8.93
CA VAL A 237 6.17 -2.24 -7.79
C VAL A 237 4.70 -2.52 -8.06
N LEU A 238 3.98 -3.08 -7.08
CA LEU A 238 2.56 -3.47 -7.18
C LEU A 238 2.25 -4.48 -8.30
N ILE A 239 3.23 -5.30 -8.69
CA ILE A 239 2.98 -6.40 -9.64
C ILE A 239 2.08 -7.46 -9.00
N ASN A 240 1.18 -8.06 -9.77
CA ASN A 240 0.25 -9.08 -9.29
C ASN A 240 0.43 -10.40 -10.03
N PHE A 241 1.02 -11.38 -9.35
CA PHE A 241 1.20 -12.77 -9.80
C PHE A 241 0.26 -13.76 -9.11
N LYS A 242 -0.79 -13.31 -8.44
CA LYS A 242 -1.69 -14.18 -7.68
C LYS A 242 -2.09 -15.42 -8.50
N GLY A 243 -2.00 -16.60 -7.89
CA GLY A 243 -2.36 -17.88 -8.49
C GLY A 243 -1.44 -18.33 -9.63
N SER A 244 -0.31 -17.67 -9.87
CA SER A 244 0.61 -18.01 -10.95
C SER A 244 1.64 -19.04 -10.53
N LYS A 245 2.21 -19.74 -11.54
CA LYS A 245 3.35 -20.64 -11.38
C LYS A 245 4.59 -20.01 -12.01
N LEU A 246 5.64 -19.83 -11.21
CA LEU A 246 6.93 -19.29 -11.64
C LEU A 246 8.01 -20.33 -11.41
N GLN A 247 8.67 -20.78 -12.48
CA GLN A 247 9.72 -21.78 -12.41
C GLN A 247 11.00 -21.28 -13.05
N ASN A 248 12.11 -21.32 -12.30
CA ASN A 248 13.42 -20.85 -12.75
C ASN A 248 13.39 -19.40 -13.28
N VAL A 249 12.75 -18.51 -12.50
CA VAL A 249 12.66 -17.08 -12.82
C VAL A 249 13.65 -16.30 -11.98
N ASN A 250 14.46 -15.47 -12.64
CA ASN A 250 15.45 -14.63 -11.99
C ASN A 250 14.90 -13.21 -11.79
N PHE A 251 14.67 -12.82 -10.53
CA PHE A 251 14.25 -11.47 -10.10
C PHE A 251 15.39 -10.68 -9.43
N THR A 252 16.64 -11.14 -9.50
CA THR A 252 17.75 -10.49 -8.79
C THR A 252 17.72 -8.97 -8.95
N ASN A 253 17.87 -8.25 -7.82
CA ASN A 253 17.94 -6.78 -7.76
C ASN A 253 16.69 -6.04 -8.28
N CYS A 254 15.53 -6.68 -8.29
CA CYS A 254 14.27 -6.05 -8.69
C CYS A 254 13.68 -5.19 -7.57
N ALA A 255 12.98 -4.10 -7.94
CA ALA A 255 12.15 -3.33 -7.03
C ALA A 255 10.70 -3.84 -7.11
N ILE A 256 10.30 -4.74 -6.18
CA ILE A 256 9.01 -5.46 -6.21
C ILE A 256 8.12 -5.07 -5.02
N ALA A 257 8.40 -3.97 -4.35
CA ALA A 257 7.63 -3.56 -3.17
C ALA A 257 6.11 -3.65 -3.42
N ARG A 258 5.38 -4.22 -2.42
CA ARG A 258 3.93 -4.45 -2.47
C ARG A 258 3.47 -5.36 -3.61
N GLY A 259 4.30 -6.32 -3.98
CA GLY A 259 3.93 -7.36 -4.96
C GLY A 259 2.94 -8.37 -4.37
N ASN A 260 1.98 -8.83 -5.19
CA ASN A 260 1.03 -9.87 -4.83
C ASN A 260 1.44 -11.23 -5.39
N TYR A 261 1.85 -12.12 -4.51
CA TYR A 261 2.21 -13.51 -4.79
C TYR A 261 1.30 -14.51 -4.06
N LYS A 262 0.06 -14.11 -3.71
CA LYS A 262 -0.89 -15.02 -3.04
C LYS A 262 -1.15 -16.25 -3.93
N ASP A 263 -1.27 -17.41 -3.30
CA ASP A 263 -1.60 -18.67 -3.98
C ASP A 263 -0.61 -19.06 -5.10
N THR A 264 0.61 -18.50 -5.12
CA THR A 264 1.60 -18.82 -6.16
C THR A 264 2.35 -20.12 -5.89
N GLU A 265 2.83 -20.75 -6.96
CA GLU A 265 3.84 -21.79 -6.91
C GLU A 265 5.17 -21.23 -7.42
N LEU A 266 6.19 -21.13 -6.53
CA LEU A 266 7.52 -20.64 -6.85
C LEU A 266 8.52 -21.82 -6.77
N ILE A 267 9.18 -22.11 -7.90
CA ILE A 267 10.12 -23.23 -7.99
C ILE A 267 11.45 -22.72 -8.56
N GLU A 268 12.57 -22.93 -7.84
CA GLU A 268 13.91 -22.54 -8.31
C GLU A 268 14.02 -21.04 -8.70
N CYS A 269 13.25 -20.16 -8.04
CA CYS A 269 13.28 -18.73 -8.32
C CYS A 269 14.38 -18.02 -7.53
N ASN A 270 14.83 -16.88 -8.05
CA ASN A 270 15.87 -16.09 -7.43
C ASN A 270 15.41 -14.66 -7.18
N PHE A 271 15.16 -14.30 -5.90
CA PHE A 271 14.80 -12.95 -5.46
C PHE A 271 15.96 -12.22 -4.76
N ASN A 272 17.20 -12.66 -4.91
CA ASN A 272 18.34 -12.07 -4.22
C ASN A 272 18.44 -10.57 -4.45
N LYS A 273 18.69 -9.82 -3.37
CA LYS A 273 18.85 -8.36 -3.37
C LYS A 273 17.62 -7.58 -3.83
N CYS A 274 16.46 -8.20 -3.93
CA CYS A 274 15.21 -7.51 -4.24
C CYS A 274 14.78 -6.58 -3.11
N ASN A 275 14.05 -5.53 -3.48
CA ASN A 275 13.21 -4.80 -2.54
C ASN A 275 11.79 -5.40 -2.60
N LEU A 276 11.42 -6.18 -1.58
CA LEU A 276 10.14 -6.88 -1.45
C LEU A 276 9.23 -6.29 -0.36
N VAL A 277 9.56 -5.12 0.16
CA VAL A 277 8.85 -4.49 1.29
C VAL A 277 7.34 -4.55 1.11
N ALA A 278 6.65 -5.05 2.16
CA ALA A 278 5.19 -5.18 2.21
C ALA A 278 4.56 -6.02 1.07
N SER A 279 5.32 -6.95 0.47
CA SER A 279 4.76 -7.91 -0.48
C SER A 279 4.07 -9.08 0.23
N VAL A 280 3.08 -9.68 -0.42
CA VAL A 280 2.24 -10.72 0.16
C VAL A 280 2.42 -12.03 -0.60
N PHE A 281 2.73 -13.08 0.16
CA PHE A 281 2.93 -14.46 -0.32
C PHE A 281 1.93 -15.43 0.35
N GLU A 282 0.85 -14.92 0.94
CA GLU A 282 -0.12 -15.77 1.64
C GLU A 282 -0.48 -17.01 0.81
N ASN A 283 -0.43 -18.19 1.47
CA ASN A 283 -0.76 -19.49 0.87
C ASN A 283 0.14 -19.92 -0.32
N ALA A 284 1.32 -19.28 -0.51
CA ALA A 284 2.24 -19.67 -1.57
C ALA A 284 3.00 -20.98 -1.22
N VAL A 285 3.29 -21.76 -2.27
CA VAL A 285 4.18 -22.94 -2.19
C VAL A 285 5.51 -22.56 -2.80
N ILE A 286 6.57 -22.54 -1.97
CA ILE A 286 7.87 -21.98 -2.34
C ILE A 286 8.96 -23.07 -2.16
N SER A 287 9.57 -23.48 -3.25
CA SER A 287 10.60 -24.52 -3.23
C SER A 287 11.88 -24.11 -3.95
N GLU A 288 13.03 -24.52 -3.42
CA GLU A 288 14.37 -24.31 -3.99
C GLU A 288 14.62 -22.84 -4.41
N THR A 289 14.05 -21.90 -3.66
CA THR A 289 14.01 -20.47 -4.00
C THR A 289 14.87 -19.67 -3.05
N SER A 290 15.57 -18.66 -3.58
CA SER A 290 16.46 -17.80 -2.81
C SER A 290 15.92 -16.40 -2.63
N PHE A 291 15.95 -15.91 -1.37
CA PHE A 291 15.66 -14.54 -0.94
C PHE A 291 16.88 -13.92 -0.23
N GLU A 292 18.09 -14.27 -0.63
CA GLU A 292 19.30 -13.81 0.06
C GLU A 292 19.52 -12.31 -0.14
N GLU A 293 19.95 -11.64 0.94
CA GLU A 293 20.24 -10.19 0.95
C GLU A 293 19.05 -9.31 0.53
N THR A 294 17.80 -9.78 0.65
CA THR A 294 16.60 -9.01 0.31
C THR A 294 16.25 -7.97 1.37
N PHE A 295 15.64 -6.85 0.93
CA PHE A 295 14.88 -5.95 1.78
C PHE A 295 13.42 -6.41 1.78
N ALA A 296 13.03 -7.20 2.77
CA ALA A 296 11.77 -7.94 2.84
C ALA A 296 11.05 -7.68 4.18
N THR A 297 10.98 -6.39 4.58
CA THR A 297 10.27 -6.01 5.81
C THR A 297 8.76 -5.98 5.58
N ASN A 298 7.99 -6.29 6.64
CA ASN A 298 6.52 -6.32 6.59
C ASN A 298 5.94 -7.30 5.56
N MET A 299 6.64 -8.40 5.30
CA MET A 299 6.13 -9.44 4.40
C MET A 299 5.02 -10.25 5.05
N ASP A 300 4.05 -10.69 4.24
CA ASP A 300 3.07 -11.66 4.68
C ASP A 300 3.33 -13.03 4.05
N PHE A 301 3.84 -13.97 4.86
CA PHE A 301 4.05 -15.37 4.51
C PHE A 301 3.05 -16.30 5.20
N THR A 302 1.89 -15.77 5.61
CA THR A 302 0.84 -16.58 6.27
C THR A 302 0.46 -17.79 5.40
N LYS A 303 0.40 -18.97 6.00
CA LYS A 303 0.08 -20.26 5.36
C LYS A 303 1.02 -20.69 4.23
N CYS A 304 2.20 -20.10 4.11
CA CYS A 304 3.20 -20.56 3.14
C CYS A 304 3.73 -21.94 3.46
N LYS A 305 4.14 -22.65 2.40
CA LYS A 305 4.91 -23.89 2.50
C LYS A 305 6.30 -23.68 1.91
N PHE A 306 7.31 -23.72 2.76
CA PHE A 306 8.69 -23.53 2.35
C PHE A 306 9.45 -24.89 2.30
N LYS A 307 10.18 -25.11 1.21
CA LYS A 307 11.09 -26.25 1.07
C LYS A 307 12.39 -25.82 0.36
N GLY A 308 13.55 -26.03 1.02
CA GLY A 308 14.84 -25.69 0.43
C GLY A 308 15.03 -24.19 0.17
N VAL A 309 14.47 -23.32 1.03
CA VAL A 309 14.45 -21.87 0.84
C VAL A 309 15.54 -21.18 1.64
N SER A 310 16.24 -20.20 1.03
CA SER A 310 17.25 -19.38 1.70
C SER A 310 16.79 -17.94 1.90
N PHE A 311 16.78 -17.50 3.17
CA PHE A 311 16.64 -16.11 3.61
C PHE A 311 17.97 -15.56 4.16
N LYS A 312 19.09 -16.12 3.75
CA LYS A 312 20.41 -15.73 4.27
C LYS A 312 20.64 -14.22 4.10
N ASN A 313 21.01 -13.57 5.23
CA ASN A 313 21.25 -12.11 5.30
C ASN A 313 20.06 -11.22 4.85
N ALA A 314 18.86 -11.74 4.76
CA ALA A 314 17.67 -10.95 4.43
C ALA A 314 17.24 -10.06 5.60
N ASP A 315 16.69 -8.91 5.31
CA ASP A 315 15.98 -8.06 6.29
C ASP A 315 14.48 -8.40 6.28
N LEU A 316 14.05 -9.24 7.22
CA LEU A 316 12.69 -9.78 7.34
C LEU A 316 11.88 -9.07 8.44
N ARG A 317 12.36 -7.98 9.01
CA ARG A 317 11.72 -7.34 10.17
C ARG A 317 10.21 -7.17 9.98
N GLN A 318 9.46 -7.45 11.06
CA GLN A 318 8.01 -7.28 11.13
C GLN A 318 7.21 -8.17 10.16
N SER A 319 7.83 -9.22 9.61
CA SER A 319 7.16 -10.16 8.70
C SER A 319 6.36 -11.22 9.45
N LEU A 320 5.32 -11.75 8.81
CA LEU A 320 4.40 -12.74 9.34
C LEU A 320 4.71 -14.12 8.79
N PHE A 321 4.95 -15.09 9.69
CA PHE A 321 5.12 -16.52 9.38
C PHE A 321 4.09 -17.32 10.16
N ILE A 322 2.81 -17.00 9.93
CA ILE A 322 1.66 -17.55 10.65
C ILE A 322 1.11 -18.77 9.89
N ASP A 323 0.83 -19.88 10.60
CA ASP A 323 0.32 -21.13 10.00
C ASP A 323 1.24 -21.66 8.86
N THR A 324 2.56 -21.46 8.97
CA THR A 324 3.57 -21.71 7.93
C THR A 324 4.27 -23.06 8.14
N GLU A 325 4.54 -23.79 7.07
CA GLU A 325 5.30 -25.04 7.07
C GLU A 325 6.75 -24.80 6.61
N PHE A 326 7.74 -25.37 7.31
CA PHE A 326 9.16 -25.21 7.00
C PHE A 326 9.86 -26.57 6.81
N GLU A 327 10.52 -26.76 5.66
CA GLU A 327 11.42 -27.87 5.36
C GLU A 327 12.70 -27.31 4.75
N ASP A 328 13.85 -27.53 5.39
CA ASP A 328 15.18 -27.07 4.95
C ASP A 328 15.27 -25.57 4.65
N VAL A 329 14.85 -24.72 5.60
CA VAL A 329 14.87 -23.26 5.44
C VAL A 329 16.04 -22.64 6.18
N ASN A 330 16.80 -21.78 5.50
CA ASN A 330 18.00 -21.13 6.02
C ASN A 330 17.74 -19.66 6.38
N PHE A 331 17.84 -19.32 7.69
CA PHE A 331 17.76 -17.95 8.22
C PHE A 331 19.14 -17.40 8.70
N GLU A 332 20.26 -17.97 8.23
CA GLU A 332 21.60 -17.52 8.65
C GLU A 332 21.80 -16.03 8.37
N GLY A 333 22.11 -15.24 9.41
CA GLY A 333 22.36 -13.81 9.29
C GLY A 333 21.11 -12.95 8.97
N ALA A 334 19.93 -13.54 8.83
CA ALA A 334 18.70 -12.78 8.59
C ALA A 334 18.33 -11.93 9.82
N ASN A 335 17.83 -10.72 9.58
CA ASN A 335 17.22 -9.89 10.61
C ASN A 335 15.73 -10.23 10.72
N VAL A 336 15.36 -10.91 11.80
CA VAL A 336 14.00 -11.38 12.09
C VAL A 336 13.32 -10.58 13.21
N GLU A 337 13.82 -9.39 13.52
CA GLU A 337 13.29 -8.56 14.60
C GLU A 337 11.79 -8.28 14.41
N ASN A 338 11.01 -8.57 15.46
CA ASN A 338 9.55 -8.45 15.47
C ASN A 338 8.79 -9.32 14.43
N CYS A 339 9.46 -10.29 13.77
CA CYS A 339 8.74 -11.30 13.00
C CYS A 339 7.83 -12.12 13.93
N ILE A 340 6.70 -12.55 13.42
CA ILE A 340 5.75 -13.39 14.15
C ILE A 340 5.82 -14.81 13.63
N PHE A 341 6.14 -15.77 14.53
CA PHE A 341 6.14 -17.20 14.27
C PHE A 341 5.18 -17.92 15.20
N ASP A 342 4.63 -19.04 14.78
CA ASP A 342 3.89 -19.92 15.65
C ASP A 342 4.84 -20.72 16.55
N LEU A 343 4.40 -21.03 17.77
CA LEU A 343 5.20 -21.74 18.77
C LEU A 343 5.64 -23.14 18.29
N ASP A 344 4.79 -23.82 17.56
CA ASP A 344 4.99 -25.20 17.10
C ASP A 344 6.03 -25.33 15.99
N VAL A 345 6.33 -24.25 15.23
CA VAL A 345 7.37 -24.28 14.18
C VAL A 345 8.77 -23.98 14.71
N ILE A 346 8.91 -23.39 15.90
CA ILE A 346 10.21 -23.00 16.47
C ILE A 346 11.24 -24.14 16.50
N PRO A 347 10.89 -25.40 16.82
CA PRO A 347 11.84 -26.51 16.79
C PRO A 347 12.37 -26.88 15.40
N TYR A 348 11.71 -26.48 14.34
CA TYR A 348 12.02 -26.83 12.95
C TYR A 348 12.74 -25.73 12.18
N ILE A 349 12.76 -24.50 12.72
CA ILE A 349 13.50 -23.36 12.16
C ILE A 349 14.82 -23.17 12.92
N HIS A 350 15.94 -23.14 12.20
CA HIS A 350 17.28 -23.03 12.80
C HIS A 350 17.67 -21.57 13.06
N LEU A 351 16.95 -20.88 13.99
CA LEU A 351 17.31 -19.54 14.42
C LEU A 351 18.42 -19.57 15.49
N SER A 352 19.34 -18.62 15.41
CA SER A 352 20.35 -18.38 16.44
C SER A 352 19.71 -17.88 17.75
N ALA A 353 20.41 -18.03 18.87
CA ALA A 353 19.92 -17.51 20.16
C ALA A 353 19.64 -16.00 20.15
N ALA A 354 20.40 -15.23 19.37
CA ALA A 354 20.17 -13.80 19.21
C ALA A 354 18.86 -13.51 18.44
N GLN A 355 18.60 -14.23 17.36
CA GLN A 355 17.37 -14.12 16.57
C GLN A 355 16.13 -14.50 17.39
N LEU A 356 16.21 -15.59 18.19
CA LEU A 356 15.10 -16.03 19.05
C LEU A 356 14.70 -14.99 20.10
N GLN A 357 15.60 -14.08 20.50
CA GLN A 357 15.28 -12.99 21.45
C GLN A 357 14.54 -11.82 20.81
N THR A 358 14.53 -11.73 19.49
CA THR A 358 13.95 -10.58 18.76
C THR A 358 12.61 -10.87 18.10
N ILE A 359 12.25 -12.16 17.96
CA ILE A 359 10.97 -12.56 17.37
C ILE A 359 9.80 -12.43 18.36
N ARG A 360 8.59 -12.46 17.83
CA ARG A 360 7.34 -12.62 18.56
C ARG A 360 6.79 -14.01 18.32
N ILE A 361 6.34 -14.68 19.37
CA ILE A 361 5.79 -16.03 19.30
C ILE A 361 4.27 -15.94 19.49
N ARG A 362 3.53 -16.51 18.55
CA ARG A 362 2.07 -16.69 18.65
C ARG A 362 1.81 -18.12 19.19
N GLU A 363 0.97 -18.25 20.21
CA GLU A 363 0.44 -19.55 20.59
C GLU A 363 -0.49 -20.04 19.48
N SER A 364 -0.24 -21.23 18.94
CA SER A 364 -1.11 -21.84 17.94
C SER A 364 -2.51 -22.01 18.54
N LYS A 365 -3.57 -21.63 17.79
CA LYS A 365 -4.94 -21.94 18.22
C LYS A 365 -5.06 -23.46 18.30
N GLU A 366 -5.35 -24.00 19.49
CA GLU A 366 -5.75 -25.40 19.61
C GLU A 366 -6.84 -25.67 18.59
N VAL A 367 -6.56 -26.56 17.65
CA VAL A 367 -7.57 -27.12 16.75
C VAL A 367 -8.51 -27.90 17.68
N SER A 368 -9.61 -27.26 18.06
CA SER A 368 -10.70 -27.97 18.71
C SER A 368 -11.16 -29.10 17.78
N ARG A 369 -10.75 -30.33 18.13
CA ARG A 369 -11.14 -31.57 17.47
C ARG A 369 -12.62 -31.86 17.66
#